data_2857a42b3a00c99ccaf857983c31c5ca
#
_entry.id   2857a42b3a00c99ccaf857983c31c5ca
#
_cell.length_a   1.000
_cell.length_b   1.000
_cell.length_c   1.000
_cell.angle_alpha   90.00
_cell.angle_beta   90.00
_cell.angle_gamma   90.00
#
_symmetry.space_group_name_H-M   'P 1'
#
loop_
_entity.id
_entity.type
_entity.pdbx_description
1 polymer ?
#
loop_
_entity_poly.entity_id
_entity_poly.type
_entity_poly.pdbx_seq_one_letter_code
_entity_poly.pdbx_strand_id
1 'polypeptide(L)'
;KESISCNINGGVSSFVFKDYNYSDLQVSGVITDKVFNGQLDAADPNLKLNFSGLVDFSDNENIYDFSAIIDYANLNALKLVDRDKISVLKGEMSIDMKGTSIDDVYGVLSFKDALYENQNDSYEFKDFEITSMFDSNKSRTIQVNSPEIVNGSLKGEFRINQLPNLMRNSIGDIYTKFNSFEVLENQYLNFNFKIYNKIVELFYPDLQLGPNTSVKGRVETDPKNFKLTFKSPTIKMDDFFANKIKLQLINDNTLFNSYVEIDSLATAYYNVSEFSLINVTLND
;
A
#
# COMPACT_ATOMS: atom_id res chain seq x y z
N LYS A 1 -19.17 22.66 26.52
CA LYS A 1 -20.19 21.59 26.31
C LYS A 1 -19.87 20.49 27.29
N GLU A 2 -20.85 20.10 28.13
CA GLU A 2 -20.70 18.89 28.97
C GLU A 2 -20.73 17.69 28.03
N SER A 3 -19.66 16.88 28.02
CA SER A 3 -19.63 15.60 27.27
C SER A 3 -20.40 14.55 28.07
N ILE A 4 -21.34 13.90 27.44
CA ILE A 4 -22.07 12.78 28.02
C ILE A 4 -21.20 11.54 27.89
N SER A 5 -20.86 10.90 29.01
CA SER A 5 -20.16 9.62 29.05
C SER A 5 -21.14 8.51 29.44
N CYS A 6 -21.12 7.41 28.71
CA CYS A 6 -21.96 6.26 28.94
C CYS A 6 -21.12 4.98 29.03
N ASN A 7 -21.31 4.19 30.08
CA ASN A 7 -20.79 2.82 30.14
C ASN A 7 -21.73 1.92 29.35
N ILE A 8 -21.19 1.23 28.37
CA ILE A 8 -21.91 0.23 27.58
C ILE A 8 -21.44 -1.15 27.96
N ASN A 9 -22.39 -2.07 28.16
CA ASN A 9 -22.11 -3.50 28.27
C ASN A 9 -23.35 -4.24 27.75
N GLY A 10 -23.23 -4.87 26.59
CA GLY A 10 -24.34 -5.58 25.98
C GLY A 10 -24.15 -5.98 24.54
N GLY A 11 -25.17 -6.69 24.03
CA GLY A 11 -25.19 -7.17 22.65
C GLY A 11 -25.86 -6.16 21.71
N VAL A 12 -25.30 -6.03 20.51
CA VAL A 12 -25.89 -5.31 19.38
C VAL A 12 -26.29 -6.34 18.35
N SER A 13 -27.60 -6.51 18.13
CA SER A 13 -28.12 -7.51 17.20
C SER A 13 -28.04 -7.10 15.73
N SER A 14 -27.88 -5.80 15.45
CA SER A 14 -27.79 -5.26 14.09
C SER A 14 -27.11 -3.90 14.08
N PHE A 15 -26.10 -3.75 13.23
CA PHE A 15 -25.37 -2.50 13.00
C PHE A 15 -25.01 -2.36 11.53
N VAL A 16 -25.47 -1.31 10.87
CA VAL A 16 -25.20 -1.09 9.44
C VAL A 16 -24.02 -0.17 9.25
N PHE A 17 -23.01 -0.64 8.51
CA PHE A 17 -21.86 0.15 8.08
C PHE A 17 -21.43 -0.24 6.67
N LYS A 18 -21.19 0.73 5.78
CA LYS A 18 -20.86 0.52 4.36
C LYS A 18 -21.79 -0.47 3.64
N ASP A 19 -23.09 -0.32 3.84
CA ASP A 19 -24.12 -1.16 3.24
C ASP A 19 -24.04 -2.67 3.63
N TYR A 20 -23.28 -2.99 4.69
CA TYR A 20 -23.28 -4.30 5.31
C TYR A 20 -23.93 -4.22 6.69
N ASN A 21 -24.80 -5.18 7.01
CA ASN A 21 -25.47 -5.29 8.29
C ASN A 21 -24.74 -6.31 9.17
N TYR A 22 -23.92 -5.80 10.08
CA TYR A 22 -23.22 -6.62 11.09
C TYR A 22 -24.20 -7.14 12.13
N SER A 23 -24.02 -8.39 12.53
CA SER A 23 -24.82 -9.07 13.56
C SER A 23 -23.94 -9.63 14.68
N ASP A 24 -24.60 -10.03 15.77
CA ASP A 24 -23.97 -10.72 16.90
C ASP A 24 -22.70 -10.03 17.44
N LEU A 25 -22.80 -8.71 17.70
CA LEU A 25 -21.74 -7.94 18.29
C LEU A 25 -21.94 -7.84 19.81
N GLN A 26 -20.88 -8.08 20.58
CA GLN A 26 -20.81 -7.80 22.01
C GLN A 26 -19.88 -6.62 22.25
N VAL A 27 -20.36 -5.62 22.95
CA VAL A 27 -19.63 -4.37 23.20
C VAL A 27 -19.56 -4.12 24.69
N SER A 28 -18.36 -3.83 25.20
CA SER A 28 -18.14 -3.40 26.57
C SER A 28 -17.13 -2.26 26.61
N GLY A 29 -17.43 -1.19 27.35
CA GLY A 29 -16.53 -0.05 27.42
C GLY A 29 -17.22 1.26 27.74
N VAL A 30 -16.54 2.35 27.44
CA VAL A 30 -17.01 3.71 27.62
C VAL A 30 -17.20 4.36 26.24
N ILE A 31 -18.38 4.92 26.02
CA ILE A 31 -18.65 5.79 24.88
C ILE A 31 -18.91 7.21 25.38
N THR A 32 -18.24 8.17 24.76
CA THR A 32 -18.60 9.59 24.80
C THR A 32 -19.05 10.02 23.40
N ASP A 33 -19.39 11.29 23.19
CA ASP A 33 -19.95 11.77 21.91
C ASP A 33 -19.21 11.25 20.67
N LYS A 34 -17.87 11.10 20.74
CA LYS A 34 -17.02 10.71 19.61
C LYS A 34 -15.86 9.79 20.00
N VAL A 35 -15.88 9.26 21.20
CA VAL A 35 -14.81 8.40 21.73
C VAL A 35 -15.40 7.06 22.09
N PHE A 36 -14.76 5.99 21.63
CA PHE A 36 -14.98 4.65 22.11
C PHE A 36 -13.67 4.12 22.74
N ASN A 37 -13.76 3.69 23.99
CA ASN A 37 -12.66 2.99 24.66
C ASN A 37 -13.21 1.72 25.30
N GLY A 38 -12.82 0.56 24.78
CA GLY A 38 -13.40 -0.68 25.25
C GLY A 38 -13.03 -1.90 24.39
N GLN A 39 -13.91 -2.88 24.44
CA GLN A 39 -13.80 -4.15 23.72
C GLN A 39 -15.02 -4.34 22.82
N LEU A 40 -14.79 -4.94 21.68
CA LEU A 40 -15.82 -5.38 20.74
C LEU A 40 -15.49 -6.82 20.30
N ASP A 41 -16.42 -7.73 20.57
CA ASP A 41 -16.38 -9.10 20.05
C ASP A 41 -17.46 -9.25 18.97
N ALA A 42 -17.05 -9.62 17.78
CA ALA A 42 -17.95 -9.89 16.66
C ALA A 42 -17.98 -11.39 16.36
N ALA A 43 -19.19 -11.94 16.29
CA ALA A 43 -19.45 -13.32 15.88
C ALA A 43 -20.36 -13.39 14.62
N ASP A 44 -20.26 -12.36 13.80
CA ASP A 44 -20.98 -12.25 12.52
C ASP A 44 -20.53 -13.35 11.53
N PRO A 45 -21.40 -13.84 10.64
CA PRO A 45 -21.05 -14.87 9.64
C PRO A 45 -19.85 -14.46 8.75
N ASN A 46 -19.65 -13.17 8.48
CA ASN A 46 -18.56 -12.65 7.66
C ASN A 46 -17.46 -11.94 8.46
N LEU A 47 -17.59 -11.83 9.81
CA LEU A 47 -16.61 -11.20 10.67
C LEU A 47 -16.52 -11.91 12.03
N LYS A 48 -15.39 -12.52 12.32
CA LYS A 48 -15.04 -12.98 13.66
C LYS A 48 -13.83 -12.17 14.13
N LEU A 49 -14.06 -11.28 15.09
CA LEU A 49 -13.12 -10.26 15.49
C LEU A 49 -13.18 -10.08 17.01
N ASN A 50 -12.03 -9.98 17.64
CA ASN A 50 -11.85 -9.48 18.99
C ASN A 50 -11.07 -8.17 18.91
N PHE A 51 -11.69 -7.08 19.25
CA PHE A 51 -11.10 -5.74 19.25
C PHE A 51 -10.95 -5.26 20.70
N SER A 52 -9.85 -4.56 21.01
CA SER A 52 -9.63 -3.89 22.27
C SER A 52 -8.82 -2.61 22.09
N GLY A 53 -9.32 -1.50 22.59
CA GLY A 53 -8.60 -0.23 22.58
C GLY A 53 -9.47 1.00 22.46
N LEU A 54 -8.84 2.08 21.97
CA LEU A 54 -9.37 3.42 21.87
C LEU A 54 -9.51 3.87 20.42
N VAL A 55 -10.67 4.43 20.09
CA VAL A 55 -10.89 5.23 18.88
C VAL A 55 -11.51 6.55 19.30
N ASP A 56 -10.85 7.67 18.99
CA ASP A 56 -11.26 9.01 19.40
C ASP A 56 -11.34 9.95 18.19
N PHE A 57 -12.53 10.51 17.97
CA PHE A 57 -12.83 11.51 16.96
C PHE A 57 -13.28 12.85 17.57
N SER A 58 -12.98 13.08 18.85
CA SER A 58 -13.48 14.25 19.60
C SER A 58 -12.76 15.55 19.27
N ASP A 59 -11.47 15.47 18.95
CA ASP A 59 -10.62 16.62 18.67
C ASP A 59 -10.38 16.84 17.16
N ASN A 60 -9.52 17.79 16.84
CA ASN A 60 -9.12 18.08 15.45
C ASN A 60 -8.23 16.98 14.86
N GLU A 61 -7.71 16.07 15.66
CA GLU A 61 -6.89 14.95 15.29
C GLU A 61 -7.50 13.66 15.85
N ASN A 62 -7.83 12.73 15.00
CA ASN A 62 -8.35 11.44 15.40
C ASN A 62 -7.23 10.58 16.00
N ILE A 63 -7.57 9.77 17.01
CA ILE A 63 -6.65 8.81 17.63
C ILE A 63 -7.18 7.39 17.38
N TYR A 64 -6.29 6.52 16.94
CA TYR A 64 -6.51 5.10 16.73
C TYR A 64 -5.45 4.34 17.54
N ASP A 65 -5.81 3.84 18.71
CA ASP A 65 -4.92 3.08 19.60
C ASP A 65 -5.65 1.79 20.02
N PHE A 66 -5.49 0.75 19.20
CA PHE A 66 -6.19 -0.50 19.42
C PHE A 66 -5.44 -1.71 18.85
N SER A 67 -5.81 -2.88 19.38
CA SER A 67 -5.45 -4.18 18.83
C SER A 67 -6.70 -4.95 18.41
N ALA A 68 -6.56 -5.81 17.41
CA ALA A 68 -7.61 -6.68 16.95
C ALA A 68 -7.06 -8.05 16.57
N ILE A 69 -7.74 -9.13 17.02
CA ILE A 69 -7.52 -10.48 16.56
C ILE A 69 -8.63 -10.80 15.57
N ILE A 70 -8.26 -11.07 14.33
CA ILE A 70 -9.17 -11.36 13.23
C ILE A 70 -9.08 -12.86 12.97
N ASP A 71 -10.02 -13.63 13.51
CA ASP A 71 -10.12 -15.07 13.23
C ASP A 71 -10.66 -15.34 11.83
N TYR A 72 -11.52 -14.44 11.34
CA TYR A 72 -12.09 -14.50 10.01
C TYR A 72 -12.70 -13.15 9.62
N ALA A 73 -12.38 -12.64 8.45
CA ALA A 73 -13.05 -11.50 7.84
C ALA A 73 -13.19 -11.71 6.33
N ASN A 74 -14.42 -11.85 5.83
CA ASN A 74 -14.73 -11.87 4.40
C ASN A 74 -14.84 -10.42 3.90
N LEU A 75 -13.74 -9.85 3.46
CA LEU A 75 -13.63 -8.42 3.12
C LEU A 75 -14.53 -8.03 1.93
N ASN A 76 -14.79 -8.97 1.01
CA ASN A 76 -15.70 -8.73 -0.12
C ASN A 76 -17.17 -8.68 0.37
N ALA A 77 -17.61 -9.63 1.17
CA ALA A 77 -18.95 -9.61 1.75
C ALA A 77 -19.18 -8.38 2.64
N LEU A 78 -18.17 -7.97 3.40
CA LEU A 78 -18.17 -6.77 4.25
C LEU A 78 -18.10 -5.44 3.46
N LYS A 79 -18.01 -5.47 2.12
CA LYS A 79 -17.88 -4.30 1.25
C LYS A 79 -16.62 -3.48 1.51
N LEU A 80 -15.54 -4.13 1.97
CA LEU A 80 -14.25 -3.49 2.25
C LEU A 80 -13.27 -3.64 1.08
N VAL A 81 -13.36 -4.73 0.32
CA VAL A 81 -12.52 -5.01 -0.86
C VAL A 81 -13.39 -5.55 -1.99
N ASP A 82 -13.40 -4.86 -3.14
CA ASP A 82 -14.20 -5.26 -4.32
C ASP A 82 -13.34 -5.91 -5.43
N ARG A 83 -12.01 -5.82 -5.34
CA ARG A 83 -11.10 -6.36 -6.37
C ARG A 83 -11.22 -7.86 -6.54
N ASP A 84 -11.30 -8.59 -5.42
CA ASP A 84 -11.25 -10.04 -5.38
C ASP A 84 -12.67 -10.62 -5.13
N LYS A 85 -13.03 -11.70 -5.81
CA LYS A 85 -14.30 -12.41 -5.61
C LYS A 85 -14.32 -13.14 -4.27
N ILE A 86 -13.19 -13.71 -3.89
CA ILE A 86 -12.90 -14.25 -2.57
C ILE A 86 -11.87 -13.31 -1.96
N SER A 87 -12.09 -12.87 -0.74
CA SER A 87 -11.19 -11.97 -0.03
C SER A 87 -11.33 -12.20 1.46
N VAL A 88 -10.57 -13.14 1.98
CA VAL A 88 -10.59 -13.53 3.40
C VAL A 88 -9.30 -13.08 4.07
N LEU A 89 -9.44 -12.38 5.19
CA LEU A 89 -8.32 -11.95 6.03
C LEU A 89 -8.41 -12.62 7.40
N LYS A 90 -7.28 -13.09 7.91
CA LYS A 90 -7.06 -13.52 9.29
C LYS A 90 -5.74 -12.92 9.79
N GLY A 91 -5.56 -12.83 11.10
CA GLY A 91 -4.31 -12.38 11.72
C GLY A 91 -4.52 -11.42 12.87
N GLU A 92 -3.43 -10.99 13.45
CA GLU A 92 -3.41 -10.00 14.51
C GLU A 92 -3.05 -8.63 13.92
N MET A 93 -3.80 -7.61 14.31
CA MET A 93 -3.56 -6.22 13.90
C MET A 93 -3.38 -5.34 15.13
N SER A 94 -2.42 -4.42 15.06
CA SER A 94 -2.25 -3.36 16.05
C SER A 94 -2.11 -2.02 15.34
N ILE A 95 -2.80 -1.02 15.84
CA ILE A 95 -2.75 0.36 15.33
C ILE A 95 -2.48 1.30 16.49
N ASP A 96 -1.43 2.10 16.36
CA ASP A 96 -1.15 3.28 17.19
C ASP A 96 -0.89 4.44 16.21
N MET A 97 -1.95 5.11 15.80
CA MET A 97 -1.91 6.15 14.77
C MET A 97 -2.76 7.35 15.16
N LYS A 98 -2.36 8.53 14.66
CA LYS A 98 -3.11 9.78 14.78
C LYS A 98 -3.21 10.45 13.42
N GLY A 99 -4.28 11.20 13.19
CA GLY A 99 -4.51 11.95 11.96
C GLY A 99 -5.96 11.92 11.52
N THR A 100 -6.31 12.76 10.56
CA THR A 100 -7.70 12.92 10.08
C THR A 100 -7.94 12.25 8.73
N SER A 101 -6.89 11.99 7.99
CA SER A 101 -6.93 11.45 6.65
C SER A 101 -5.69 10.60 6.34
N ILE A 102 -5.72 9.85 5.24
CA ILE A 102 -4.57 9.09 4.78
C ILE A 102 -3.35 9.99 4.47
N ASP A 103 -3.58 11.26 4.20
CA ASP A 103 -2.53 12.21 3.85
C ASP A 103 -1.82 12.84 5.06
N ASP A 104 -2.42 12.79 6.24
CA ASP A 104 -1.86 13.39 7.46
C ASP A 104 -1.65 12.38 8.59
N VAL A 105 -2.11 11.13 8.44
CA VAL A 105 -1.97 10.10 9.47
C VAL A 105 -0.50 9.74 9.72
N TYR A 106 -0.13 9.64 11.00
CA TYR A 106 1.19 9.22 11.46
C TYR A 106 1.07 8.24 12.63
N GLY A 107 2.13 7.46 12.88
CA GLY A 107 2.16 6.38 13.87
C GLY A 107 2.52 5.05 13.25
N VAL A 108 2.07 3.96 13.85
CA VAL A 108 2.41 2.59 13.49
C VAL A 108 1.15 1.76 13.26
N LEU A 109 1.15 1.02 12.15
CA LEU A 109 0.20 -0.06 11.85
C LEU A 109 1.00 -1.34 11.69
N SER A 110 0.63 -2.39 12.42
CA SER A 110 1.27 -3.70 12.27
C SER A 110 0.25 -4.82 12.10
N PHE A 111 0.64 -5.83 11.32
CA PHE A 111 -0.02 -7.13 11.24
C PHE A 111 0.97 -8.23 11.59
N LYS A 112 0.51 -9.23 12.34
CA LYS A 112 1.27 -10.43 12.67
C LYS A 112 0.48 -11.67 12.26
N ASP A 113 1.21 -12.68 11.81
CA ASP A 113 0.66 -13.99 11.40
C ASP A 113 -0.59 -13.83 10.51
N ALA A 114 -0.51 -12.88 9.56
CA ALA A 114 -1.62 -12.56 8.68
C ALA A 114 -1.72 -13.58 7.55
N LEU A 115 -2.95 -13.99 7.27
CA LEU A 115 -3.33 -14.82 6.15
C LEU A 115 -4.32 -14.05 5.29
N TYR A 116 -4.00 -13.84 4.03
CA TYR A 116 -4.94 -13.34 3.04
C TYR A 116 -5.21 -14.41 1.99
N GLU A 117 -6.47 -14.73 1.77
CA GLU A 117 -6.91 -15.72 0.78
C GLU A 117 -7.76 -15.03 -0.28
N ASN A 118 -7.45 -15.25 -1.53
CA ASN A 118 -8.27 -14.82 -2.66
C ASN A 118 -8.62 -16.02 -3.55
N GLN A 119 -9.26 -15.78 -4.71
CA GLN A 119 -9.64 -16.83 -5.65
C GLN A 119 -8.45 -17.56 -6.30
N ASN A 120 -7.24 -17.05 -6.18
CA ASN A 120 -6.05 -17.61 -6.82
C ASN A 120 -5.22 -18.46 -5.85
N ASP A 121 -4.98 -17.95 -4.62
CA ASP A 121 -4.12 -18.61 -3.65
C ASP A 121 -4.32 -18.04 -2.23
N SER A 122 -3.57 -18.59 -1.30
CA SER A 122 -3.50 -18.22 0.12
C SER A 122 -2.11 -17.67 0.44
N TYR A 123 -2.06 -16.44 0.96
CA TYR A 123 -0.83 -15.68 1.19
C TYR A 123 -0.62 -15.47 2.68
N GLU A 124 0.39 -16.10 3.23
CA GLU A 124 0.78 -15.96 4.64
C GLU A 124 1.91 -14.94 4.78
N PHE A 125 1.82 -14.06 5.79
CA PHE A 125 2.88 -13.12 6.16
C PHE A 125 3.03 -13.08 7.68
N LYS A 126 4.24 -13.27 8.15
CA LYS A 126 4.52 -13.28 9.59
C LYS A 126 4.45 -11.89 10.19
N ASP A 127 5.16 -10.95 9.56
CA ASP A 127 5.27 -9.58 10.04
C ASP A 127 5.07 -8.60 8.89
N PHE A 128 4.21 -7.62 9.13
CA PHE A 128 4.02 -6.49 8.23
C PHE A 128 3.81 -5.23 9.06
N GLU A 129 4.66 -4.24 8.88
CA GLU A 129 4.59 -2.98 9.63
C GLU A 129 4.67 -1.80 8.66
N ILE A 130 3.81 -0.81 8.89
CA ILE A 130 3.87 0.50 8.27
C ILE A 130 4.07 1.53 9.37
N THR A 131 5.13 2.31 9.27
CA THR A 131 5.37 3.48 10.13
C THR A 131 5.26 4.75 9.30
N SER A 132 4.53 5.74 9.79
CA SER A 132 4.42 7.06 9.18
C SER A 132 4.83 8.13 10.17
N MET A 133 5.73 9.02 9.76
CA MET A 133 6.25 10.09 10.61
C MET A 133 6.43 11.37 9.79
N PHE A 134 6.21 12.52 10.44
CA PHE A 134 6.53 13.84 9.89
C PHE A 134 7.72 14.42 10.63
N ASP A 135 8.65 15.03 9.89
CA ASP A 135 9.74 15.79 10.48
C ASP A 135 9.33 17.26 10.75
N SER A 136 10.25 18.02 11.34
CA SER A 136 10.03 19.45 11.65
C SER A 136 9.73 20.31 10.44
N ASN A 137 10.11 19.87 9.23
CA ASN A 137 9.88 20.57 7.97
C ASN A 137 8.60 20.08 7.26
N LYS A 138 7.76 19.30 7.94
CA LYS A 138 6.55 18.66 7.38
C LYS A 138 6.81 17.62 6.28
N SER A 139 8.04 17.24 6.05
CA SER A 139 8.37 16.12 5.17
C SER A 139 7.94 14.82 5.84
N ARG A 140 7.19 13.99 5.12
CA ARG A 140 6.68 12.70 5.58
C ARG A 140 7.62 11.58 5.21
N THR A 141 7.86 10.68 6.16
CA THR A 141 8.50 9.39 5.89
C THR A 141 7.49 8.29 6.18
N ILE A 142 7.16 7.49 5.18
CA ILE A 142 6.42 6.25 5.34
C ILE A 142 7.41 5.12 5.12
N GLN A 143 7.56 4.27 6.12
CA GLN A 143 8.39 3.07 6.04
C GLN A 143 7.50 1.84 6.04
N VAL A 144 7.74 0.92 5.14
CA VAL A 144 7.10 -0.39 5.10
C VAL A 144 8.16 -1.43 5.40
N ASN A 145 7.90 -2.27 6.36
CA ASN A 145 8.79 -3.34 6.78
C ASN A 145 8.03 -4.67 6.78
N SER A 146 8.27 -5.44 5.75
CA SER A 146 7.85 -6.84 5.70
C SER A 146 8.87 -7.61 4.87
N PRO A 147 9.65 -8.49 5.50
CA PRO A 147 10.71 -9.24 4.82
C PRO A 147 10.17 -10.24 3.79
N GLU A 148 8.87 -10.44 3.71
CA GLU A 148 8.22 -11.39 2.80
C GLU A 148 7.39 -10.72 1.69
N ILE A 149 7.05 -9.44 1.82
CA ILE A 149 6.15 -8.72 0.91
C ILE A 149 6.87 -7.56 0.23
N VAL A 150 7.24 -6.56 1.01
CA VAL A 150 7.90 -5.34 0.55
C VAL A 150 8.66 -4.69 1.72
N ASN A 151 9.84 -4.21 1.45
CA ASN A 151 10.64 -3.49 2.44
C ASN A 151 11.20 -2.22 1.82
N GLY A 152 10.96 -1.09 2.46
CA GLY A 152 11.44 0.18 1.93
C GLY A 152 10.73 1.40 2.47
N SER A 153 10.91 2.53 1.80
CA SER A 153 10.38 3.79 2.26
C SER A 153 9.98 4.74 1.14
N LEU A 154 9.04 5.62 1.49
CA LEU A 154 8.69 6.84 0.78
C LEU A 154 9.08 8.02 1.66
N LYS A 155 9.74 9.04 1.12
CA LYS A 155 10.11 10.25 1.86
C LYS A 155 9.92 11.50 1.00
N GLY A 156 9.19 12.49 1.52
CA GLY A 156 8.96 13.75 0.83
C GLY A 156 7.73 14.51 1.32
N GLU A 157 7.30 15.45 0.51
CA GLU A 157 6.02 16.17 0.66
C GLU A 157 5.11 15.74 -0.48
N PHE A 158 4.14 14.89 -0.19
CA PHE A 158 3.28 14.26 -1.19
C PHE A 158 1.90 13.91 -0.62
N ARG A 159 0.92 13.78 -1.51
CA ARG A 159 -0.42 13.25 -1.22
C ARG A 159 -0.50 11.80 -1.68
N ILE A 160 -0.87 10.89 -0.78
CA ILE A 160 -0.94 9.45 -1.07
C ILE A 160 -1.96 9.17 -2.19
N ASN A 161 -3.11 9.82 -2.14
CA ASN A 161 -4.16 9.67 -3.15
C ASN A 161 -3.77 10.17 -4.54
N GLN A 162 -2.74 11.03 -4.64
CA GLN A 162 -2.23 11.56 -5.91
C GLN A 162 -1.02 10.80 -6.46
N LEU A 163 -0.41 9.90 -5.68
CA LEU A 163 0.78 9.15 -6.10
C LEU A 163 0.61 8.42 -7.45
N PRO A 164 -0.53 7.76 -7.75
CA PRO A 164 -0.71 7.12 -9.05
C PRO A 164 -0.65 8.11 -10.22
N ASN A 165 -1.29 9.28 -10.09
CA ASN A 165 -1.28 10.31 -11.11
C ASN A 165 0.09 10.99 -11.23
N LEU A 166 0.75 11.24 -10.11
CA LEU A 166 2.11 11.77 -10.06
C LEU A 166 3.08 10.87 -10.83
N MET A 167 3.05 9.56 -10.58
CA MET A 167 3.88 8.59 -11.29
C MET A 167 3.52 8.49 -12.77
N ARG A 168 2.23 8.49 -13.13
CA ARG A 168 1.79 8.48 -14.54
C ARG A 168 2.25 9.72 -15.28
N ASN A 169 2.12 10.92 -14.69
CA ASN A 169 2.60 12.16 -15.28
C ASN A 169 4.10 12.12 -15.52
N SER A 170 4.86 11.68 -14.51
CA SER A 170 6.33 11.62 -14.57
C SER A 170 6.84 10.66 -15.64
N ILE A 171 6.19 9.52 -15.83
CA ILE A 171 6.52 8.58 -16.90
C ILE A 171 6.03 9.13 -18.25
N GLY A 172 4.84 9.72 -18.30
CA GLY A 172 4.25 10.29 -19.49
C GLY A 172 5.05 11.45 -20.08
N ASP A 173 5.66 12.28 -19.22
CA ASP A 173 6.53 13.38 -19.63
C ASP A 173 7.81 12.92 -20.38
N ILE A 174 8.15 11.63 -20.32
CA ILE A 174 9.23 11.04 -21.13
C ILE A 174 8.81 10.88 -22.59
N TYR A 175 7.51 10.81 -22.85
CA TYR A 175 6.95 10.63 -24.18
C TYR A 175 6.23 11.89 -24.65
N THR A 176 6.31 12.20 -25.93
CA THR A 176 5.61 13.33 -26.54
C THR A 176 4.10 13.11 -26.55
N LYS A 177 3.31 14.19 -26.39
CA LYS A 177 1.82 14.19 -26.49
C LYS A 177 1.10 13.45 -25.35
N PHE A 178 1.65 13.44 -24.16
CA PHE A 178 0.96 12.94 -22.99
C PHE A 178 0.07 14.04 -22.37
N ASN A 179 -1.20 13.73 -22.10
CA ASN A 179 -2.10 14.60 -21.35
C ASN A 179 -1.95 14.35 -19.86
N SER A 180 -1.38 15.30 -19.14
CA SER A 180 -1.13 15.17 -17.70
C SER A 180 -2.44 15.16 -16.91
N PHE A 181 -2.49 14.35 -15.85
CA PHE A 181 -3.53 14.40 -14.83
C PHE A 181 -3.29 15.58 -13.91
N GLU A 182 -4.37 16.11 -13.34
CA GLU A 182 -4.28 17.16 -12.33
C GLU A 182 -3.65 16.60 -11.04
N VAL A 183 -2.60 17.25 -10.56
CA VAL A 183 -1.91 17.00 -9.29
C VAL A 183 -1.51 18.32 -8.66
N LEU A 184 -1.40 18.35 -7.33
CA LEU A 184 -0.92 19.54 -6.63
C LEU A 184 0.55 19.81 -6.98
N GLU A 185 0.90 21.08 -7.06
CA GLU A 185 2.26 21.56 -7.25
C GLU A 185 3.10 21.37 -5.98
N ASN A 186 4.43 21.55 -6.10
CA ASN A 186 5.41 21.49 -5.01
C ASN A 186 5.43 20.15 -4.25
N GLN A 187 5.02 19.06 -4.90
CA GLN A 187 5.21 17.73 -4.35
C GLN A 187 6.58 17.17 -4.74
N TYR A 188 7.23 16.52 -3.80
CA TYR A 188 8.42 15.73 -4.07
C TYR A 188 8.39 14.42 -3.28
N LEU A 189 8.93 13.37 -3.88
CA LEU A 189 8.95 12.02 -3.33
C LEU A 189 10.25 11.32 -3.69
N ASN A 190 10.96 10.84 -2.69
CA ASN A 190 12.01 9.85 -2.84
C ASN A 190 11.49 8.50 -2.39
N PHE A 191 11.77 7.44 -3.15
CA PHE A 191 11.34 6.09 -2.81
C PHE A 191 12.45 5.07 -3.04
N ASN A 192 12.47 4.04 -2.20
CA ASN A 192 13.40 2.94 -2.30
C ASN A 192 12.78 1.69 -1.69
N PHE A 193 12.46 0.69 -2.53
CA PHE A 193 11.82 -0.54 -2.11
C PHE A 193 12.56 -1.77 -2.63
N LYS A 194 12.61 -2.79 -1.79
CA LYS A 194 12.79 -4.19 -2.19
C LYS A 194 11.43 -4.83 -2.30
N ILE A 195 11.19 -5.51 -3.39
CA ILE A 195 9.91 -6.16 -3.71
C ILE A 195 10.14 -7.66 -3.66
N TYR A 196 9.29 -8.38 -2.96
CA TYR A 196 9.31 -9.83 -2.84
C TYR A 196 8.19 -10.43 -3.69
N ASN A 197 8.38 -11.67 -4.12
CA ASN A 197 7.48 -12.29 -5.07
C ASN A 197 6.04 -12.44 -4.55
N LYS A 198 5.83 -12.69 -3.27
CA LYS A 198 4.50 -12.81 -2.65
C LYS A 198 3.57 -11.64 -2.96
N ILE A 199 4.06 -10.39 -2.88
CA ILE A 199 3.22 -9.23 -3.21
C ILE A 199 2.91 -9.15 -4.71
N VAL A 200 3.83 -9.60 -5.54
CA VAL A 200 3.65 -9.62 -7.00
C VAL A 200 2.60 -10.67 -7.37
N GLU A 201 2.72 -11.88 -6.87
CA GLU A 201 1.76 -12.98 -7.09
C GLU A 201 0.33 -12.61 -6.64
N LEU A 202 0.21 -11.86 -5.55
CA LEU A 202 -1.08 -11.38 -5.06
C LEU A 202 -1.83 -10.51 -6.08
N PHE A 203 -1.10 -9.68 -6.86
CA PHE A 203 -1.67 -8.75 -7.84
C PHE A 203 -1.60 -9.27 -9.28
N TYR A 204 -0.57 -10.04 -9.60
CA TYR A 204 -0.25 -10.56 -10.93
C TYR A 204 0.26 -12.01 -10.79
N PRO A 205 -0.65 -13.01 -10.71
CA PRO A 205 -0.28 -14.40 -10.42
C PRO A 205 0.70 -15.02 -11.42
N ASP A 206 0.64 -14.56 -12.67
CA ASP A 206 1.50 -15.08 -13.75
C ASP A 206 2.88 -14.41 -13.79
N LEU A 207 3.12 -13.37 -12.97
CA LEU A 207 4.37 -12.64 -12.92
C LEU A 207 5.22 -13.07 -11.72
N GLN A 208 6.44 -13.54 -11.98
CA GLN A 208 7.41 -13.88 -10.94
C GLN A 208 8.64 -13.00 -11.05
N LEU A 209 9.05 -12.42 -9.94
CA LEU A 209 10.26 -11.62 -9.81
C LEU A 209 11.33 -12.36 -9.02
N GLY A 210 12.59 -12.22 -9.45
CA GLY A 210 13.73 -12.77 -8.74
C GLY A 210 13.98 -12.13 -7.38
N PRO A 211 14.71 -12.81 -6.47
CA PRO A 211 15.05 -12.27 -5.16
C PRO A 211 15.89 -10.98 -5.27
N ASN A 212 15.72 -10.07 -4.32
CA ASN A 212 16.35 -8.75 -4.34
C ASN A 212 15.92 -7.83 -5.50
N THR A 213 14.75 -8.06 -6.08
CA THR A 213 14.14 -7.06 -6.97
C THR A 213 13.94 -5.77 -6.23
N SER A 214 14.30 -4.66 -6.87
CA SER A 214 14.27 -3.35 -6.25
C SER A 214 13.78 -2.27 -7.20
N VAL A 215 13.07 -1.30 -6.64
CA VAL A 215 12.67 -0.07 -7.33
C VAL A 215 13.05 1.12 -6.46
N LYS A 216 13.73 2.10 -7.04
CA LYS A 216 14.08 3.34 -6.36
C LYS A 216 13.98 4.51 -7.31
N GLY A 217 13.70 5.66 -6.77
CA GLY A 217 13.62 6.86 -7.59
C GLY A 217 13.28 8.11 -6.81
N ARG A 218 13.08 9.17 -7.61
CA ARG A 218 12.67 10.50 -7.17
C ARG A 218 11.66 11.05 -8.15
N VAL A 219 10.67 11.74 -7.65
CA VAL A 219 9.67 12.48 -8.41
C VAL A 219 9.56 13.87 -7.80
N GLU A 220 9.52 14.90 -8.63
CA GLU A 220 9.24 16.29 -8.25
C GLU A 220 8.26 16.89 -9.27
N THR A 221 7.32 17.68 -8.80
CA THR A 221 6.35 18.34 -9.67
C THR A 221 6.84 19.71 -10.16
N ASP A 222 7.64 20.40 -9.34
CA ASP A 222 8.17 21.74 -9.68
C ASP A 222 9.56 21.97 -9.03
N PRO A 223 10.66 22.08 -9.80
CA PRO A 223 10.72 21.77 -11.23
C PRO A 223 10.49 20.29 -11.50
N LYS A 224 9.89 19.95 -12.64
CA LYS A 224 9.65 18.54 -13.01
C LYS A 224 10.97 17.79 -13.07
N ASN A 225 11.14 16.85 -12.15
CA ASN A 225 12.30 15.97 -12.08
C ASN A 225 11.85 14.55 -11.77
N PHE A 226 12.23 13.63 -12.63
CA PHE A 226 11.87 12.22 -12.48
C PHE A 226 13.07 11.32 -12.73
N LYS A 227 13.30 10.43 -11.78
CA LYS A 227 14.27 9.36 -11.91
C LYS A 227 13.71 8.09 -11.32
N LEU A 228 13.74 7.01 -12.08
CA LEU A 228 13.39 5.67 -11.63
C LEU A 228 14.47 4.68 -12.03
N THR A 229 14.85 3.81 -11.14
CA THR A 229 15.69 2.65 -11.41
C THR A 229 14.99 1.41 -10.89
N PHE A 230 14.68 0.49 -11.76
CA PHE A 230 14.21 -0.85 -11.45
C PHE A 230 15.33 -1.86 -11.76
N LYS A 231 15.51 -2.81 -10.85
CA LYS A 231 16.44 -3.95 -11.05
C LYS A 231 15.78 -5.22 -10.59
N SER A 232 15.87 -6.26 -11.40
CA SER A 232 15.47 -7.61 -11.03
C SER A 232 16.48 -8.63 -11.51
N PRO A 233 16.91 -9.60 -10.68
CA PRO A 233 17.74 -10.72 -11.15
C PRO A 233 17.05 -11.53 -12.21
N THR A 234 15.74 -11.78 -12.07
CA THR A 234 14.95 -12.52 -13.04
C THR A 234 13.52 -11.96 -13.09
N ILE A 235 12.92 -12.02 -14.26
CA ILE A 235 11.49 -11.84 -14.48
C ILE A 235 11.00 -13.04 -15.29
N LYS A 236 9.92 -13.68 -14.82
CA LYS A 236 9.23 -14.73 -15.53
C LYS A 236 7.74 -14.38 -15.63
N MET A 237 7.17 -14.52 -16.81
CA MET A 237 5.75 -14.33 -17.08
C MET A 237 5.37 -15.22 -18.28
N ASP A 238 4.54 -16.23 -18.07
CA ASP A 238 4.23 -17.26 -19.06
C ASP A 238 5.50 -17.86 -19.68
N ASP A 239 5.63 -17.77 -21.02
CA ASP A 239 6.79 -18.22 -21.79
C ASP A 239 7.94 -17.20 -21.86
N PHE A 240 7.78 -16.05 -21.22
CA PHE A 240 8.79 -15.01 -21.16
C PHE A 240 9.68 -15.20 -19.94
N PHE A 241 10.99 -15.23 -20.14
CA PHE A 241 11.97 -15.29 -19.07
C PHE A 241 13.14 -14.34 -19.36
N ALA A 242 13.45 -13.46 -18.43
CA ALA A 242 14.57 -12.52 -18.55
C ALA A 242 15.48 -12.58 -17.32
N ASN A 243 16.78 -12.40 -17.55
CA ASN A 243 17.81 -12.37 -16.51
C ASN A 243 18.48 -11.00 -16.42
N LYS A 244 18.84 -10.59 -15.21
CA LYS A 244 19.59 -9.38 -14.89
C LYS A 244 19.03 -8.12 -15.55
N ILE A 245 17.75 -7.87 -15.28
CA ILE A 245 17.04 -6.73 -15.85
C ILE A 245 17.39 -5.48 -15.08
N LYS A 246 17.72 -4.41 -15.83
CA LYS A 246 17.86 -3.05 -15.33
C LYS A 246 17.10 -2.10 -16.22
N LEU A 247 16.16 -1.35 -15.64
CA LEU A 247 15.44 -0.27 -16.28
C LEU A 247 15.80 1.04 -15.58
N GLN A 248 16.14 2.07 -16.35
CA GLN A 248 16.31 3.42 -15.86
C GLN A 248 15.44 4.37 -16.70
N LEU A 249 14.67 5.20 -16.00
CA LEU A 249 13.89 6.30 -16.60
C LEU A 249 14.36 7.60 -15.97
N ILE A 250 14.68 8.60 -16.77
CA ILE A 250 15.21 9.90 -16.33
C ILE A 250 14.75 10.96 -17.33
N ASN A 251 14.02 11.97 -16.85
CA ASN A 251 13.50 13.02 -17.75
C ASN A 251 14.47 14.16 -18.03
N ASP A 252 15.52 14.33 -17.23
CA ASP A 252 16.49 15.43 -17.35
C ASP A 252 17.89 15.01 -17.85
N ASN A 253 18.01 13.79 -18.39
CA ASN A 253 19.29 13.28 -18.89
C ASN A 253 19.47 13.60 -20.38
N THR A 254 20.61 14.21 -20.73
CA THR A 254 20.96 14.56 -22.11
C THR A 254 21.36 13.36 -22.98
N LEU A 255 21.66 12.21 -22.38
CA LEU A 255 22.12 11.02 -23.08
C LEU A 255 20.97 10.04 -23.40
N PHE A 256 20.00 9.93 -22.50
CA PHE A 256 18.85 9.05 -22.67
C PHE A 256 17.72 9.42 -21.69
N ASN A 257 16.49 9.16 -22.08
CA ASN A 257 15.32 9.24 -21.22
C ASN A 257 14.91 7.89 -20.67
N SER A 258 15.10 6.82 -21.46
CA SER A 258 14.95 5.46 -20.96
C SER A 258 16.12 4.58 -21.41
N TYR A 259 16.56 3.73 -20.51
CA TYR A 259 17.61 2.74 -20.72
C TYR A 259 17.15 1.40 -20.16
N VAL A 260 17.16 0.38 -21.00
CA VAL A 260 16.86 -1.01 -20.61
C VAL A 260 18.09 -1.88 -20.91
N GLU A 261 18.49 -2.69 -19.96
CA GLU A 261 19.57 -3.66 -20.09
C GLU A 261 19.07 -5.02 -19.58
N ILE A 262 19.26 -6.07 -20.38
CA ILE A 262 18.85 -7.43 -20.09
C ILE A 262 19.99 -8.36 -20.54
N ASP A 263 20.51 -9.18 -19.61
CA ASP A 263 21.59 -10.13 -19.91
C ASP A 263 21.12 -11.22 -20.86
N SER A 264 19.97 -11.82 -20.59
CA SER A 264 19.36 -12.80 -21.49
C SER A 264 17.84 -12.74 -21.43
N LEU A 265 17.22 -12.94 -22.57
CA LEU A 265 15.78 -12.95 -22.77
C LEU A 265 15.41 -14.20 -23.56
N ALA A 266 14.55 -15.03 -22.99
CA ALA A 266 13.97 -16.20 -23.64
C ALA A 266 12.46 -16.00 -23.81
N THR A 267 11.95 -16.39 -24.97
CA THR A 267 10.53 -16.44 -25.30
C THR A 267 10.23 -17.80 -25.96
N ALA A 268 8.95 -18.09 -26.22
CA ALA A 268 8.57 -19.31 -26.95
C ALA A 268 9.20 -19.42 -28.37
N TYR A 269 9.65 -18.31 -28.96
CA TYR A 269 10.07 -18.25 -30.35
C TYR A 269 11.56 -18.00 -30.54
N TYR A 270 12.21 -17.27 -29.61
CA TYR A 270 13.62 -16.87 -29.75
C TYR A 270 14.28 -16.60 -28.41
N ASN A 271 15.60 -16.69 -28.42
CA ASN A 271 16.46 -16.30 -27.32
C ASN A 271 17.37 -15.15 -27.76
N VAL A 272 17.50 -14.14 -26.91
CA VAL A 272 18.38 -12.99 -27.12
C VAL A 272 19.31 -12.85 -25.93
N SER A 273 20.58 -12.60 -26.18
CA SER A 273 21.57 -12.27 -25.14
C SER A 273 22.12 -10.87 -25.32
N GLU A 274 22.54 -10.26 -24.23
CA GLU A 274 23.14 -8.91 -24.19
C GLU A 274 22.26 -7.84 -24.87
N PHE A 275 20.97 -7.85 -24.53
CA PHE A 275 20.02 -6.86 -25.06
C PHE A 275 20.15 -5.54 -24.31
N SER A 276 20.28 -4.45 -25.05
CA SER A 276 20.16 -3.10 -24.52
C SER A 276 19.33 -2.20 -25.44
N LEU A 277 18.47 -1.38 -24.82
CA LEU A 277 17.64 -0.39 -25.52
C LEU A 277 17.88 0.99 -24.90
N ILE A 278 18.19 1.96 -25.75
CA ILE A 278 18.31 3.37 -25.38
C ILE A 278 17.25 4.14 -26.12
N ASN A 279 16.44 4.91 -25.41
CA ASN A 279 15.50 5.87 -25.99
C ASN A 279 15.88 7.28 -25.58
N VAL A 280 15.91 8.18 -26.55
CA VAL A 280 16.11 9.63 -26.37
C VAL A 280 14.89 10.34 -26.92
N THR A 281 14.19 11.08 -26.08
CA THR A 281 13.09 11.94 -26.51
C THR A 281 13.66 13.34 -26.74
N LEU A 282 13.60 13.82 -27.97
CA LEU A 282 13.98 15.18 -28.32
C LEU A 282 12.77 16.08 -28.10
N ASN A 283 12.97 17.18 -27.40
CA ASN A 283 11.98 18.24 -27.33
C ASN A 283 12.05 19.03 -28.64
N ASP A 284 10.95 19.09 -29.36
CA ASP A 284 10.77 19.96 -30.54
C ASP A 284 10.58 21.43 -30.12
#